data_74b6509eb6087faab1cf9c30c7cc7950
#
_entry.id   74b6509eb6087faab1cf9c30c7cc7950
#
_cell.length_a   1.000
_cell.length_b   1.000
_cell.length_c   1.000
_cell.angle_alpha   90.00
_cell.angle_beta   90.00
_cell.angle_gamma   90.00
#
_symmetry.space_group_name_H-M   'P 1'
#
loop_
_entity.id
_entity.type
_entity.pdbx_description
1 polymer ?
#
loop_
_entity_poly.entity_id
_entity_poly.type
_entity_poly.pdbx_seq_one_letter_code
_entity_poly.pdbx_strand_id
1 'polypeptide(L)'
;MGVMTGSEGLLGVVSEVTLRILQKPATARALLVGFEDTGDAGTAVGDIIAAGIIPAGMEMMDGLAIQAAEDFANAGYPREAAALLIIELDGPEVEVDALIGRVEAIVRKAGASSVRVSQSEEERNLFWAGRKSAFPAVGRISPDYLCMDGTIPRRRLPDMMRRMASLSQQYGLRVANVFHAGDGNLHPLILFDANQPGELERAEEFGADILRSCVEMGGVLTGEHCLLYTSDAADEMRRG
;
A
#
# COMPACT_ATOMS: atom_id res chain seq x y z
N MET A 1 -17.76 -5.71 -21.82
CA MET A 1 -16.96 -5.13 -20.72
C MET A 1 -15.54 -5.68 -20.69
N GLY A 2 -15.32 -7.01 -20.72
CA GLY A 2 -14.00 -7.60 -20.53
C GLY A 2 -12.88 -7.09 -21.46
N VAL A 3 -13.20 -6.72 -22.69
CA VAL A 3 -12.22 -6.18 -23.66
C VAL A 3 -11.84 -4.72 -23.35
N MET A 4 -12.76 -3.94 -22.76
CA MET A 4 -12.51 -2.53 -22.42
C MET A 4 -11.79 -2.39 -21.08
N THR A 5 -11.99 -3.34 -20.17
CA THR A 5 -11.30 -3.36 -18.87
C THR A 5 -9.82 -3.65 -19.09
N GLY A 6 -8.93 -2.77 -18.61
CA GLY A 6 -7.49 -2.88 -18.82
C GLY A 6 -7.00 -2.47 -20.21
N SER A 7 -7.84 -1.82 -21.04
CA SER A 7 -7.44 -1.39 -22.40
C SER A 7 -6.63 -0.09 -22.42
N GLU A 8 -6.52 0.60 -21.30
CA GLU A 8 -5.73 1.85 -21.12
C GLU A 8 -6.01 2.93 -22.17
N GLY A 9 -7.24 2.99 -22.65
CA GLY A 9 -7.64 3.94 -23.69
C GLY A 9 -7.32 3.52 -25.13
N LEU A 10 -6.63 2.40 -25.35
CA LEU A 10 -6.24 1.94 -26.69
C LEU A 10 -7.42 1.52 -27.55
N LEU A 11 -8.51 1.06 -26.94
CA LEU A 11 -9.72 0.60 -27.63
C LEU A 11 -10.86 1.63 -27.64
N GLY A 12 -10.71 2.71 -26.90
CA GLY A 12 -11.70 3.78 -26.82
C GLY A 12 -11.69 4.48 -25.46
N VAL A 13 -12.45 5.55 -25.35
CA VAL A 13 -12.61 6.34 -24.12
C VAL A 13 -13.98 6.02 -23.51
N VAL A 14 -13.99 5.63 -22.22
CA VAL A 14 -15.22 5.42 -21.47
C VAL A 14 -15.71 6.79 -20.98
N SER A 15 -16.81 7.28 -21.58
CA SER A 15 -17.39 8.60 -21.24
C SER A 15 -18.52 8.51 -20.21
N GLU A 16 -19.14 7.33 -20.07
CA GLU A 16 -20.26 7.11 -19.16
C GLU A 16 -20.24 5.68 -18.61
N VAL A 17 -20.48 5.52 -17.32
CA VAL A 17 -20.56 4.21 -16.67
C VAL A 17 -21.80 4.14 -15.78
N THR A 18 -22.60 3.09 -15.95
CA THR A 18 -23.71 2.77 -15.04
C THR A 18 -23.28 1.71 -14.06
N LEU A 19 -23.29 2.06 -12.77
CA LEU A 19 -22.85 1.19 -11.67
C LEU A 19 -24.03 0.76 -10.81
N ARG A 20 -23.98 -0.47 -10.30
CA ARG A 20 -24.83 -0.88 -9.18
C ARG A 20 -24.28 -0.29 -7.88
N ILE A 21 -25.07 0.49 -7.19
CA ILE A 21 -24.71 1.06 -5.90
C ILE A 21 -25.04 0.10 -4.76
N LEU A 22 -24.29 0.20 -3.68
CA LEU A 22 -24.54 -0.47 -2.42
C LEU A 22 -25.13 0.52 -1.41
N GLN A 23 -25.85 0.02 -0.42
CA GLN A 23 -26.30 0.84 0.69
C GLN A 23 -25.10 1.31 1.50
N LYS A 24 -25.07 2.60 1.87
CA LYS A 24 -24.04 3.14 2.76
C LYS A 24 -24.10 2.40 4.09
N PRO A 25 -22.97 1.89 4.63
CA PRO A 25 -22.96 1.23 5.93
C PRO A 25 -23.41 2.19 7.05
N ALA A 26 -24.06 1.63 8.08
CA ALA A 26 -24.56 2.41 9.20
C ALA A 26 -23.42 3.04 10.01
N THR A 27 -22.32 2.31 10.15
CA THR A 27 -21.13 2.76 10.88
C THR A 27 -19.85 2.32 10.15
N ALA A 28 -18.78 3.08 10.33
CA ALA A 28 -17.42 2.72 9.92
C ALA A 28 -16.43 3.20 11.00
N ARG A 29 -15.50 2.33 11.39
CA ARG A 29 -14.43 2.65 12.33
C ARG A 29 -13.10 2.12 11.81
N ALA A 30 -12.03 2.86 12.09
CA ALA A 30 -10.69 2.49 11.66
C ALA A 30 -9.79 2.19 12.88
N LEU A 31 -8.93 1.17 12.73
CA LEU A 31 -7.84 0.90 13.63
C LEU A 31 -6.55 1.41 12.99
N LEU A 32 -5.75 2.12 13.78
CA LEU A 32 -4.39 2.53 13.46
C LEU A 32 -3.45 1.66 14.29
N VAL A 33 -2.65 0.83 13.63
CA VAL A 33 -1.86 -0.22 14.29
C VAL A 33 -0.39 -0.09 13.93
N GLY A 34 0.48 0.16 14.92
CA GLY A 34 1.92 0.24 14.73
C GLY A 34 2.63 -1.08 15.04
N PHE A 35 3.72 -1.35 14.29
CA PHE A 35 4.57 -2.52 14.47
C PHE A 35 6.04 -2.11 14.48
N GLU A 36 6.87 -2.82 15.25
CA GLU A 36 8.32 -2.64 15.27
C GLU A 36 9.03 -3.46 14.16
N ASP A 37 8.32 -4.38 13.52
CA ASP A 37 8.79 -5.18 12.39
C ASP A 37 7.76 -5.21 11.25
N THR A 38 8.24 -5.04 10.02
CA THR A 38 7.38 -5.04 8.81
C THR A 38 6.80 -6.42 8.51
N GLY A 39 7.49 -7.49 8.86
CA GLY A 39 7.04 -8.86 8.69
C GLY A 39 5.88 -9.19 9.63
N ASP A 40 5.87 -8.64 10.86
CA ASP A 40 4.78 -8.80 11.82
C ASP A 40 3.50 -8.12 11.30
N ALA A 41 3.62 -6.93 10.73
CA ALA A 41 2.51 -6.26 10.06
C ALA A 41 1.95 -7.11 8.90
N GLY A 42 2.81 -7.65 8.06
CA GLY A 42 2.41 -8.56 6.98
C GLY A 42 1.75 -9.84 7.48
N THR A 43 2.22 -10.39 8.61
CA THR A 43 1.61 -11.56 9.27
C THR A 43 0.21 -11.22 9.78
N ALA A 44 0.04 -10.05 10.41
CA ALA A 44 -1.26 -9.58 10.89
C ALA A 44 -2.29 -9.48 9.73
N VAL A 45 -1.88 -8.96 8.56
CA VAL A 45 -2.72 -8.91 7.36
C VAL A 45 -3.20 -10.32 6.97
N GLY A 46 -2.28 -11.29 6.90
CA GLY A 46 -2.60 -12.67 6.58
C GLY A 46 -3.57 -13.30 7.58
N ASP A 47 -3.34 -13.08 8.88
CA ASP A 47 -4.13 -13.66 9.97
C ASP A 47 -5.55 -13.07 10.03
N ILE A 48 -5.72 -11.77 9.77
CA ILE A 48 -7.04 -11.12 9.70
C ILE A 48 -7.88 -11.77 8.60
N ILE A 49 -7.31 -11.92 7.41
CA ILE A 49 -8.02 -12.54 6.29
C ILE A 49 -8.29 -14.03 6.54
N ALA A 50 -7.33 -14.75 7.11
CA ALA A 50 -7.49 -16.17 7.47
C ALA A 50 -8.57 -16.38 8.54
N ALA A 51 -8.82 -15.39 9.41
CA ALA A 51 -9.92 -15.40 10.38
C ALA A 51 -11.30 -15.14 9.75
N GLY A 52 -11.38 -14.97 8.41
CA GLY A 52 -12.61 -14.68 7.68
C GLY A 52 -13.08 -13.23 7.84
N ILE A 53 -12.21 -12.32 8.29
CA ILE A 53 -12.52 -10.89 8.40
C ILE A 53 -12.11 -10.22 7.09
N ILE A 54 -13.07 -9.57 6.43
CA ILE A 54 -12.85 -8.79 5.19
C ILE A 54 -13.09 -7.34 5.57
N PRO A 55 -12.04 -6.55 5.85
CA PRO A 55 -12.18 -5.13 6.13
C PRO A 55 -12.71 -4.35 4.92
N ALA A 56 -13.34 -3.20 5.15
CA ALA A 56 -13.70 -2.24 4.11
C ALA A 56 -12.46 -1.63 3.43
N GLY A 57 -11.35 -1.55 4.18
CA GLY A 57 -10.03 -1.20 3.70
C GLY A 57 -8.95 -1.68 4.65
N MET A 58 -7.81 -2.11 4.11
CA MET A 58 -6.64 -2.46 4.91
C MET A 58 -5.37 -2.05 4.17
N GLU A 59 -4.76 -1.00 4.68
CA GLU A 59 -3.60 -0.33 4.09
C GLU A 59 -2.36 -0.53 4.96
N MET A 60 -1.20 -0.59 4.33
CA MET A 60 0.08 -0.70 5.00
C MET A 60 1.05 0.37 4.51
N MET A 61 1.82 0.93 5.44
CA MET A 61 2.97 1.80 5.14
C MET A 61 4.17 1.34 5.95
N ASP A 62 5.38 1.48 5.38
CA ASP A 62 6.64 1.30 6.12
C ASP A 62 7.09 2.57 6.84
N GLY A 63 8.17 2.47 7.63
CA GLY A 63 8.66 3.57 8.46
C GLY A 63 9.02 4.82 7.66
N LEU A 64 9.55 4.68 6.44
CA LEU A 64 9.88 5.82 5.59
C LEU A 64 8.62 6.55 5.09
N ALA A 65 7.62 5.79 4.67
CA ALA A 65 6.33 6.33 4.24
C ALA A 65 5.56 6.94 5.42
N ILE A 66 5.61 6.32 6.61
CA ILE A 66 5.01 6.84 7.85
C ILE A 66 5.57 8.22 8.20
N GLN A 67 6.89 8.36 8.24
CA GLN A 67 7.55 9.63 8.56
C GLN A 67 7.20 10.71 7.55
N ALA A 68 7.27 10.40 6.25
CA ALA A 68 6.91 11.35 5.19
C ALA A 68 5.44 11.78 5.29
N ALA A 69 4.52 10.84 5.48
CA ALA A 69 3.10 11.13 5.59
C ALA A 69 2.77 11.95 6.85
N GLU A 70 3.42 11.66 7.98
CA GLU A 70 3.21 12.40 9.22
C GLU A 70 3.75 13.82 9.14
N ASP A 71 4.91 14.04 8.52
CA ASP A 71 5.47 15.38 8.27
C ASP A 71 4.59 16.21 7.34
N PHE A 72 3.84 15.54 6.46
CA PHE A 72 2.96 16.20 5.49
C PHE A 72 1.58 16.51 6.06
N ALA A 73 0.94 15.54 6.73
CA ALA A 73 -0.48 15.57 7.08
C ALA A 73 -0.74 15.71 8.58
N ASN A 74 0.27 15.45 9.44
CA ASN A 74 0.14 15.45 10.90
C ASN A 74 -1.07 14.61 11.37
N ALA A 75 -1.13 13.38 10.87
CA ALA A 75 -2.24 12.46 11.09
C ALA A 75 -2.20 11.73 12.45
N GLY A 76 -1.14 11.96 13.23
CA GLY A 76 -0.91 11.32 14.54
C GLY A 76 -0.42 9.88 14.41
N TYR A 77 0.35 9.58 13.37
CA TYR A 77 0.95 8.28 13.16
C TYR A 77 2.11 8.01 14.11
N PRO A 78 2.35 6.75 14.51
CA PRO A 78 3.49 6.38 15.35
C PRO A 78 4.80 6.47 14.53
N ARG A 79 5.52 7.59 14.66
CA ARG A 79 6.73 7.89 13.86
C ARG A 79 7.84 6.85 13.98
N GLU A 80 7.93 6.19 15.13
CA GLU A 80 8.98 5.19 15.43
C GLU A 80 8.60 3.78 14.94
N ALA A 81 7.38 3.58 14.44
CA ALA A 81 6.95 2.28 13.94
C ALA A 81 7.69 1.94 12.64
N ALA A 82 8.13 0.69 12.52
CA ALA A 82 8.69 0.16 11.28
C ALA A 82 7.60 -0.10 10.23
N ALA A 83 6.38 -0.38 10.68
CA ALA A 83 5.20 -0.49 9.82
C ALA A 83 3.93 0.00 10.52
N LEU A 84 2.99 0.47 9.73
CA LEU A 84 1.66 0.90 10.13
C LEU A 84 0.61 0.17 9.32
N LEU A 85 -0.43 -0.33 9.97
CA LEU A 85 -1.66 -0.76 9.31
C LEU A 85 -2.80 0.21 9.65
N ILE A 86 -3.59 0.57 8.64
CA ILE A 86 -4.90 1.20 8.78
C ILE A 86 -5.93 0.16 8.36
N ILE A 87 -6.82 -0.20 9.28
CA ILE A 87 -7.82 -1.26 9.06
C ILE A 87 -9.19 -0.64 9.29
N GLU A 88 -10.00 -0.51 8.25
CA GLU A 88 -11.36 0.00 8.36
C GLU A 88 -12.38 -1.15 8.36
N LEU A 89 -13.27 -1.10 9.33
CA LEU A 89 -14.39 -2.03 9.49
C LEU A 89 -15.68 -1.24 9.39
N ASP A 90 -16.62 -1.72 8.58
CA ASP A 90 -17.90 -1.09 8.34
C ASP A 90 -19.07 -2.07 8.44
N GLY A 91 -20.28 -1.57 8.69
CA GLY A 91 -21.50 -2.37 8.81
C GLY A 91 -22.43 -1.90 9.93
N PRO A 92 -23.27 -2.81 10.46
CA PRO A 92 -24.04 -2.57 11.68
C PRO A 92 -23.13 -2.38 12.89
N GLU A 93 -23.45 -1.45 13.79
CA GLU A 93 -22.61 -1.07 14.94
C GLU A 93 -22.18 -2.27 15.80
N VAL A 94 -23.12 -3.16 16.12
CA VAL A 94 -22.85 -4.35 16.94
C VAL A 94 -21.84 -5.29 16.26
N GLU A 95 -21.90 -5.43 14.94
CA GLU A 95 -20.96 -6.24 14.17
C GLU A 95 -19.59 -5.59 14.11
N VAL A 96 -19.52 -4.27 13.88
CA VAL A 96 -18.26 -3.51 13.84
C VAL A 96 -17.56 -3.60 15.19
N ASP A 97 -18.26 -3.43 16.31
CA ASP A 97 -17.66 -3.55 17.65
C ASP A 97 -17.11 -4.96 17.93
N ALA A 98 -17.84 -5.99 17.52
CA ALA A 98 -17.35 -7.37 17.65
C ALA A 98 -16.12 -7.64 16.77
N LEU A 99 -16.10 -7.10 15.54
CA LEU A 99 -14.96 -7.23 14.62
C LEU A 99 -13.74 -6.47 15.13
N ILE A 100 -13.90 -5.28 15.71
CA ILE A 100 -12.81 -4.50 16.31
C ILE A 100 -12.10 -5.36 17.37
N GLY A 101 -12.84 -5.94 18.31
CA GLY A 101 -12.25 -6.78 19.36
C GLY A 101 -11.48 -7.99 18.80
N ARG A 102 -11.99 -8.60 17.73
CA ARG A 102 -11.31 -9.72 17.06
C ARG A 102 -10.04 -9.27 16.35
N VAL A 103 -10.08 -8.15 15.63
CA VAL A 103 -8.92 -7.59 14.93
C VAL A 103 -7.86 -7.17 15.94
N GLU A 104 -8.22 -6.49 17.03
CA GLU A 104 -7.28 -6.12 18.09
C GLU A 104 -6.55 -7.34 18.66
N ALA A 105 -7.27 -8.43 18.94
CA ALA A 105 -6.65 -9.65 19.43
C ALA A 105 -5.65 -10.26 18.43
N ILE A 106 -5.99 -10.25 17.14
CA ILE A 106 -5.11 -10.75 16.06
C ILE A 106 -3.87 -9.90 15.94
N VAL A 107 -3.99 -8.57 15.83
CA VAL A 107 -2.83 -7.69 15.64
C VAL A 107 -1.91 -7.68 16.85
N ARG A 108 -2.45 -7.74 18.08
CA ARG A 108 -1.63 -7.87 19.30
C ARG A 108 -0.87 -9.20 19.34
N LYS A 109 -1.51 -10.29 18.93
CA LYS A 109 -0.85 -11.60 18.83
C LYS A 109 0.26 -11.60 17.78
N ALA A 110 0.10 -10.83 16.70
CA ALA A 110 1.09 -10.66 15.64
C ALA A 110 2.23 -9.69 16.01
N GLY A 111 2.23 -9.09 17.21
CA GLY A 111 3.33 -8.23 17.68
C GLY A 111 3.07 -6.73 17.54
N ALA A 112 1.81 -6.28 17.42
CA ALA A 112 1.50 -4.85 17.37
C ALA A 112 2.02 -4.12 18.62
N SER A 113 2.84 -3.08 18.43
CA SER A 113 3.38 -2.22 19.48
C SER A 113 2.35 -1.18 19.95
N SER A 114 1.46 -0.76 19.07
CA SER A 114 0.38 0.17 19.40
C SER A 114 -0.90 -0.15 18.61
N VAL A 115 -2.05 0.08 19.24
CA VAL A 115 -3.37 -0.05 18.61
C VAL A 115 -4.22 1.13 19.06
N ARG A 116 -4.76 1.88 18.11
CA ARG A 116 -5.67 2.99 18.35
C ARG A 116 -6.89 2.84 17.47
N VAL A 117 -8.09 2.87 18.08
CA VAL A 117 -9.37 2.78 17.37
C VAL A 117 -9.97 4.16 17.29
N SER A 118 -10.41 4.56 16.10
CA SER A 118 -11.04 5.88 15.90
C SER A 118 -12.29 6.04 16.76
N GLN A 119 -12.38 7.17 17.47
CA GLN A 119 -13.51 7.48 18.37
C GLN A 119 -14.57 8.36 17.70
N SER A 120 -14.21 8.95 16.53
CA SER A 120 -15.12 9.79 15.75
C SER A 120 -14.86 9.61 14.25
N GLU A 121 -15.77 10.16 13.43
CA GLU A 121 -15.61 10.22 11.98
C GLU A 121 -14.42 11.11 11.59
N GLU A 122 -14.19 12.20 12.33
CA GLU A 122 -13.07 13.11 12.10
C GLU A 122 -11.74 12.39 12.33
N GLU A 123 -11.62 11.62 13.42
CA GLU A 123 -10.40 10.85 13.70
C GLU A 123 -10.17 9.77 12.65
N ARG A 124 -11.23 9.05 12.25
CA ARG A 124 -11.18 8.09 11.15
C ARG A 124 -10.67 8.74 9.85
N ASN A 125 -11.24 9.89 9.50
CA ASN A 125 -10.84 10.64 8.32
C ASN A 125 -9.40 11.15 8.40
N LEU A 126 -8.91 11.48 9.59
CA LEU A 126 -7.52 11.89 9.82
C LEU A 126 -6.55 10.73 9.55
N PHE A 127 -6.86 9.49 10.00
CA PHE A 127 -6.06 8.32 9.67
C PHE A 127 -5.94 8.13 8.15
N TRP A 128 -7.04 8.26 7.43
CA TRP A 128 -7.06 8.16 5.98
C TRP A 128 -6.37 9.33 5.27
N ALA A 129 -6.44 10.53 5.83
CA ALA A 129 -5.79 11.71 5.24
C ALA A 129 -4.27 11.52 5.14
N GLY A 130 -3.63 10.98 6.17
CA GLY A 130 -2.20 10.66 6.12
C GLY A 130 -1.88 9.63 5.03
N ARG A 131 -2.64 8.54 4.93
CA ARG A 131 -2.46 7.52 3.89
C ARG A 131 -2.63 8.08 2.47
N LYS A 132 -3.68 8.88 2.25
CA LYS A 132 -3.92 9.53 0.96
C LYS A 132 -2.84 10.53 0.58
N SER A 133 -2.15 11.09 1.56
CA SER A 133 -1.06 12.03 1.35
C SER A 133 0.30 11.36 1.14
N ALA A 134 0.42 10.03 1.27
CA ALA A 134 1.70 9.34 1.27
C ALA A 134 2.50 9.58 -0.03
N PHE A 135 1.87 9.49 -1.20
CA PHE A 135 2.54 9.72 -2.48
C PHE A 135 3.11 11.15 -2.60
N PRO A 136 2.32 12.23 -2.45
CA PRO A 136 2.89 13.58 -2.48
C PRO A 136 3.85 13.87 -1.33
N ALA A 137 3.69 13.20 -0.18
CA ALA A 137 4.62 13.33 0.94
C ALA A 137 6.00 12.73 0.62
N VAL A 138 6.03 11.56 -0.01
CA VAL A 138 7.26 10.92 -0.48
C VAL A 138 7.97 11.77 -1.53
N GLY A 139 7.24 12.46 -2.40
CA GLY A 139 7.79 13.42 -3.35
C GLY A 139 8.51 14.64 -2.73
N ARG A 140 8.41 14.83 -1.39
CA ARG A 140 9.18 15.87 -0.68
C ARG A 140 10.54 15.41 -0.18
N ILE A 141 10.75 14.09 -0.10
CA ILE A 141 11.97 13.50 0.44
C ILE A 141 12.91 12.95 -0.62
N SER A 142 12.49 13.03 -1.90
CA SER A 142 13.30 12.70 -3.07
C SER A 142 12.87 13.56 -4.25
N PRO A 143 13.80 13.99 -5.14
CA PRO A 143 13.45 14.71 -6.36
C PRO A 143 12.51 13.91 -7.26
N ASP A 144 12.78 12.62 -7.38
CA ASP A 144 12.03 11.70 -8.23
C ASP A 144 11.68 10.42 -7.44
N TYR A 145 10.65 9.72 -7.87
CA TYR A 145 10.37 8.35 -7.46
C TYR A 145 9.72 7.57 -8.60
N LEU A 146 10.00 6.27 -8.63
CA LEU A 146 9.38 5.31 -9.54
C LEU A 146 8.43 4.43 -8.73
N CYS A 147 7.14 4.44 -9.09
CA CYS A 147 6.14 3.59 -8.46
C CYS A 147 5.98 2.31 -9.28
N MET A 148 6.20 1.17 -8.64
CA MET A 148 5.89 -0.13 -9.22
C MET A 148 4.49 -0.58 -8.80
N ASP A 149 3.88 -1.44 -9.60
CA ASP A 149 2.53 -1.93 -9.36
C ASP A 149 2.47 -3.44 -9.61
N GLY A 150 2.31 -4.20 -8.53
CA GLY A 150 2.26 -5.65 -8.59
C GLY A 150 1.46 -6.23 -7.44
N THR A 151 0.92 -7.42 -7.64
CA THR A 151 0.20 -8.14 -6.58
C THR A 151 0.94 -9.38 -6.14
N ILE A 152 0.71 -9.78 -4.89
CA ILE A 152 1.18 -11.05 -4.33
C ILE A 152 0.07 -11.69 -3.48
N PRO A 153 0.11 -13.01 -3.28
CA PRO A 153 -0.72 -13.62 -2.26
C PRO A 153 -0.41 -13.00 -0.88
N ARG A 154 -1.43 -12.51 -0.17
CA ARG A 154 -1.29 -11.77 1.11
C ARG A 154 -0.38 -12.45 2.13
N ARG A 155 -0.41 -13.79 2.20
CA ARG A 155 0.49 -14.59 3.06
C ARG A 155 1.99 -14.44 2.73
N ARG A 156 2.31 -13.90 1.55
CA ARG A 156 3.69 -13.68 1.10
C ARG A 156 4.20 -12.27 1.43
N LEU A 157 3.33 -11.43 2.03
CA LEU A 157 3.68 -10.05 2.36
C LEU A 157 4.95 -9.94 3.22
N PRO A 158 5.14 -10.75 4.29
CA PRO A 158 6.37 -10.73 5.07
C PRO A 158 7.62 -11.07 4.26
N ASP A 159 7.52 -12.04 3.34
CA ASP A 159 8.64 -12.42 2.47
C ASP A 159 9.00 -11.29 1.51
N MET A 160 7.98 -10.63 0.93
CA MET A 160 8.18 -9.52 0.01
C MET A 160 8.80 -8.31 0.71
N MET A 161 8.39 -7.97 1.94
CA MET A 161 9.01 -6.89 2.70
C MET A 161 10.51 -7.14 2.93
N ARG A 162 10.87 -8.38 3.30
CA ARG A 162 12.29 -8.76 3.43
C ARG A 162 13.03 -8.67 2.10
N ARG A 163 12.39 -9.10 1.00
CA ARG A 163 12.97 -9.02 -0.34
C ARG A 163 13.22 -7.59 -0.77
N MET A 164 12.26 -6.68 -0.58
CA MET A 164 12.40 -5.25 -0.89
C MET A 164 13.52 -4.60 -0.08
N ALA A 165 13.62 -4.90 1.21
CA ALA A 165 14.72 -4.41 2.05
C ALA A 165 16.09 -4.88 1.53
N SER A 166 16.21 -6.14 1.11
CA SER A 166 17.43 -6.68 0.50
C SER A 166 17.77 -6.02 -0.83
N LEU A 167 16.77 -5.82 -1.70
CA LEU A 167 16.95 -5.15 -2.98
C LEU A 167 17.33 -3.68 -2.80
N SER A 168 16.71 -2.96 -1.85
CA SER A 168 17.08 -1.59 -1.50
C SER A 168 18.56 -1.48 -1.13
N GLN A 169 19.07 -2.42 -0.33
CA GLN A 169 20.51 -2.48 0.00
C GLN A 169 21.37 -2.80 -1.23
N GLN A 170 20.95 -3.74 -2.06
CA GLN A 170 21.67 -4.16 -3.27
C GLN A 170 21.84 -3.01 -4.27
N TYR A 171 20.77 -2.26 -4.51
CA TYR A 171 20.77 -1.15 -5.48
C TYR A 171 21.26 0.18 -4.86
N GLY A 172 21.35 0.27 -3.54
CA GLY A 172 21.74 1.50 -2.82
C GLY A 172 20.71 2.63 -2.99
N LEU A 173 19.45 2.28 -3.22
CA LEU A 173 18.34 3.21 -3.36
C LEU A 173 17.30 2.95 -2.26
N ARG A 174 16.71 4.02 -1.72
CA ARG A 174 15.63 3.91 -0.74
C ARG A 174 14.33 3.53 -1.43
N VAL A 175 13.48 2.82 -0.73
CA VAL A 175 12.11 2.53 -1.16
C VAL A 175 11.14 2.86 -0.02
N ALA A 176 10.06 3.55 -0.33
CA ALA A 176 8.94 3.78 0.59
C ALA A 176 7.77 2.89 0.15
N ASN A 177 7.25 2.08 1.07
CA ASN A 177 6.21 1.10 0.76
C ASN A 177 4.86 1.59 1.24
N VAL A 178 3.90 1.66 0.30
CA VAL A 178 2.53 2.15 0.54
C VAL A 178 1.57 1.19 -0.17
N PHE A 179 0.97 0.24 0.57
CA PHE A 179 0.30 -0.91 0.00
C PHE A 179 -1.19 -0.96 0.29
N HIS A 180 -1.97 -1.48 -0.65
CA HIS A 180 -3.31 -2.03 -0.38
C HIS A 180 -3.14 -3.44 0.18
N ALA A 181 -2.76 -3.54 1.45
CA ALA A 181 -2.38 -4.80 2.07
C ALA A 181 -3.52 -5.82 2.09
N GLY A 182 -4.79 -5.34 2.19
CA GLY A 182 -5.99 -6.16 2.14
C GLY A 182 -6.16 -6.92 0.83
N ASP A 183 -5.65 -6.39 -0.27
CA ASP A 183 -5.72 -6.98 -1.61
C ASP A 183 -4.42 -7.69 -2.03
N GLY A 184 -3.32 -7.40 -1.31
CA GLY A 184 -1.99 -7.86 -1.67
C GLY A 184 -1.38 -7.04 -2.81
N ASN A 185 -1.93 -5.86 -3.10
CA ASN A 185 -1.43 -4.94 -4.10
C ASN A 185 -0.37 -4.01 -3.51
N LEU A 186 0.77 -3.92 -4.19
CA LEU A 186 1.99 -3.29 -3.73
C LEU A 186 2.29 -2.05 -4.55
N HIS A 187 2.59 -0.94 -3.88
CA HIS A 187 3.07 0.29 -4.50
C HIS A 187 4.39 0.73 -3.86
N PRO A 188 5.51 0.01 -4.12
CA PRO A 188 6.82 0.48 -3.70
C PRO A 188 7.20 1.73 -4.49
N LEU A 189 7.55 2.79 -3.79
CA LEU A 189 8.05 4.05 -4.33
C LEU A 189 9.57 4.04 -4.22
N ILE A 190 10.26 3.74 -5.31
CA ILE A 190 11.72 3.73 -5.38
C ILE A 190 12.20 5.18 -5.53
N LEU A 191 12.97 5.67 -4.58
CA LEU A 191 13.43 7.04 -4.51
C LEU A 191 14.77 7.19 -5.24
N PHE A 192 14.86 8.19 -6.12
CA PHE A 192 16.09 8.46 -6.87
C PHE A 192 16.17 9.94 -7.27
N ASP A 193 17.29 10.35 -7.86
CA ASP A 193 17.48 11.65 -8.47
C ASP A 193 17.91 11.45 -9.94
N ALA A 194 17.04 11.76 -10.88
CA ALA A 194 17.30 11.60 -12.32
C ALA A 194 18.49 12.47 -12.81
N ASN A 195 18.91 13.48 -12.04
CA ASN A 195 20.08 14.28 -12.35
C ASN A 195 21.40 13.59 -11.95
N GLN A 196 21.34 12.52 -11.17
CA GLN A 196 22.53 11.72 -10.82
C GLN A 196 22.77 10.65 -11.89
N PRO A 197 23.96 10.60 -12.50
CA PRO A 197 24.24 9.60 -13.52
C PRO A 197 24.03 8.17 -13.04
N GLY A 198 23.21 7.40 -13.76
CA GLY A 198 22.95 5.98 -13.50
C GLY A 198 21.95 5.70 -12.39
N GLU A 199 21.33 6.71 -11.74
CA GLU A 199 20.31 6.45 -10.70
C GLU A 199 18.99 6.01 -11.31
N LEU A 200 18.57 6.60 -12.42
CA LEU A 200 17.35 6.19 -13.10
C LEU A 200 17.44 4.73 -13.56
N GLU A 201 18.51 4.35 -14.22
CA GLU A 201 18.76 2.98 -14.67
C GLU A 201 18.74 1.99 -13.51
N ARG A 202 19.38 2.33 -12.37
CA ARG A 202 19.33 1.49 -11.15
C ARG A 202 17.93 1.41 -10.55
N ALA A 203 17.16 2.50 -10.60
CA ALA A 203 15.77 2.49 -10.11
C ALA A 203 14.88 1.61 -10.97
N GLU A 204 15.06 1.63 -12.30
CA GLU A 204 14.35 0.76 -13.24
C GLU A 204 14.70 -0.73 -13.03
N GLU A 205 15.99 -1.05 -12.88
CA GLU A 205 16.43 -2.42 -12.59
C GLU A 205 15.89 -2.92 -11.23
N PHE A 206 15.92 -2.06 -10.21
CA PHE A 206 15.34 -2.36 -8.90
C PHE A 206 13.83 -2.65 -9.02
N GLY A 207 13.10 -1.80 -9.74
CA GLY A 207 11.68 -1.97 -10.01
C GLY A 207 11.39 -3.29 -10.74
N ALA A 208 12.17 -3.62 -11.78
CA ALA A 208 12.05 -4.86 -12.50
C ALA A 208 12.27 -6.09 -11.59
N ASP A 209 13.23 -6.04 -10.66
CA ASP A 209 13.48 -7.12 -9.70
C ASP A 209 12.34 -7.26 -8.66
N ILE A 210 11.72 -6.16 -8.26
CA ILE A 210 10.49 -6.20 -7.43
C ILE A 210 9.38 -6.92 -8.20
N LEU A 211 9.13 -6.53 -9.44
CA LEU A 211 8.06 -7.13 -10.26
C LEU A 211 8.32 -8.62 -10.55
N ARG A 212 9.56 -9.02 -10.84
CA ARG A 212 9.94 -10.44 -10.96
C ARG A 212 9.64 -11.20 -9.66
N SER A 213 9.99 -10.60 -8.51
CA SER A 213 9.70 -11.20 -7.20
C SER A 213 8.19 -11.36 -6.95
N CYS A 214 7.34 -10.44 -7.43
CA CYS A 214 5.88 -10.61 -7.38
C CYS A 214 5.44 -11.87 -8.11
N VAL A 215 5.91 -12.05 -9.35
CA VAL A 215 5.58 -13.23 -10.17
C VAL A 215 6.11 -14.53 -9.54
N GLU A 216 7.34 -14.53 -9.06
CA GLU A 216 7.98 -15.68 -8.39
C GLU A 216 7.22 -16.09 -7.11
N MET A 217 6.61 -15.14 -6.42
CA MET A 217 5.77 -15.39 -5.24
C MET A 217 4.35 -15.85 -5.58
N GLY A 218 4.02 -15.98 -6.87
CA GLY A 218 2.72 -16.42 -7.36
C GLY A 218 1.69 -15.31 -7.52
N GLY A 219 2.17 -14.08 -7.63
CA GLY A 219 1.39 -12.90 -7.96
C GLY A 219 1.40 -12.55 -9.44
N VAL A 220 0.95 -11.34 -9.77
CA VAL A 220 0.89 -10.80 -11.14
C VAL A 220 1.29 -9.32 -11.13
N LEU A 221 1.64 -8.79 -12.30
CA LEU A 221 1.75 -7.35 -12.50
C LEU A 221 0.34 -6.75 -12.58
N THR A 222 0.18 -5.54 -12.08
CA THR A 222 -1.07 -4.79 -12.17
C THR A 222 -0.85 -3.48 -12.91
N GLY A 223 -1.91 -2.96 -13.53
CA GLY A 223 -1.90 -1.70 -14.27
C GLY A 223 -2.78 -0.63 -13.61
N GLU A 224 -2.93 -0.65 -12.29
CA GLU A 224 -3.77 0.30 -11.56
C GLU A 224 -3.35 1.76 -11.80
N HIS A 225 -2.03 1.98 -11.88
CA HIS A 225 -1.43 3.30 -12.15
C HIS A 225 -1.05 3.52 -13.62
N CYS A 226 -1.60 2.75 -14.55
CA CYS A 226 -1.24 2.71 -15.95
C CYS A 226 0.10 2.00 -16.22
N LEU A 227 0.06 0.90 -16.99
CA LEU A 227 1.26 0.14 -17.37
C LEU A 227 2.29 0.98 -18.15
N LEU A 228 1.83 2.00 -18.88
CA LEU A 228 2.67 2.98 -19.58
C LEU A 228 3.63 3.72 -18.65
N TYR A 229 3.30 3.89 -17.36
CA TYR A 229 4.15 4.58 -16.39
C TYR A 229 4.93 3.63 -15.48
N THR A 230 4.69 2.31 -15.55
CA THR A 230 5.26 1.37 -14.61
C THR A 230 6.17 0.31 -15.21
N SER A 231 6.09 0.00 -16.51
CA SER A 231 6.90 -1.07 -17.10
C SER A 231 7.55 -0.78 -18.44
N ASP A 232 6.87 -0.10 -19.37
CA ASP A 232 7.37 0.09 -20.74
C ASP A 232 7.49 1.56 -21.16
N ALA A 233 6.84 2.48 -20.47
CA ALA A 233 6.83 3.89 -20.85
C ALA A 233 8.20 4.54 -20.75
N ALA A 234 9.06 4.09 -19.87
CA ALA A 234 10.43 4.57 -19.77
C ALA A 234 11.24 4.27 -21.05
N ASP A 235 10.97 3.13 -21.68
CA ASP A 235 11.63 2.76 -22.94
C ASP A 235 11.07 3.50 -24.15
N GLU A 236 9.76 3.79 -24.20
CA GLU A 236 9.15 4.51 -25.31
C GLU A 236 9.43 6.02 -25.27
N MET A 237 9.43 6.63 -24.08
CA MET A 237 9.79 8.05 -23.93
C MET A 237 11.27 8.34 -24.26
N ARG A 238 12.15 7.33 -24.19
CA ARG A 238 13.56 7.47 -24.60
C ARG A 238 13.77 7.35 -26.11
N ARG A 239 12.77 6.84 -26.86
CA ARG A 239 12.84 6.64 -28.31
C ARG A 239 12.19 7.77 -29.13
N GLY A 240 11.60 8.75 -28.48
CA GLY A 240 11.05 9.98 -29.08
C GLY A 240 12.00 11.15 -28.87
#